data_5afe60305b84dda7d5da51c73f658a02
#
_entry.id   5afe60305b84dda7d5da51c73f658a02
#
_cell.length_a   1.000
_cell.length_b   1.000
_cell.length_c   1.000
_cell.angle_alpha   90.00
_cell.angle_beta   90.00
_cell.angle_gamma   90.00
#
_symmetry.space_group_name_H-M   'P 1'
#
loop_
_entity.id
_entity.type
_entity.pdbx_description
1 polymer ?
#
loop_
_entity_poly.entity_id
_entity_poly.type
_entity_poly.pdbx_seq_one_letter_code
_entity_poly.pdbx_strand_id
1 'polypeptide(L)'
;ITVGNYVSRVFPFLGIRFIAVNDHFDSSRKGDIDSIDTSFKALIYDLYSRDLSRKVRSAKKILAEKGVYINPVAPYGYQRASDDKHLLIPDPATASVVQRIFSLIADGYTTEMVARLLNMEGVPTPSMTKAGTPSGHKNWHDNHWRPQAVYAIVRDRQYIGSTVFGKRVRQQIGVRKQTTAPLGDWIVVDDRHEALVSKELFQRAQESLGGTYKQHTKHDKSVNPLRKKVICGVCGYAMVLRGKVNRYYSCHTPRTVPDMDCFQGKIYEDNIMEMVVEAIRICAQLAVEERRLRAVEREKREMQLHTLQQEIRSFQALQQQITEESRILYEAYAMDGSMSRTEYAEKK
;
A
#
# COMPACT_ATOMS: atom_id res chain seq x y z
N ILE A 1 -9.12 -9.49 -16.08
CA ILE A 1 -10.04 -10.39 -15.33
C ILE A 1 -10.61 -9.66 -14.11
N THR A 2 -9.81 -8.96 -13.31
CA THR A 2 -10.27 -8.33 -12.05
C THR A 2 -11.25 -7.18 -12.29
N VAL A 3 -10.97 -6.28 -13.23
CA VAL A 3 -11.84 -5.12 -13.52
C VAL A 3 -13.19 -5.57 -14.06
N GLY A 4 -13.22 -6.51 -14.99
CA GLY A 4 -14.47 -7.07 -15.53
C GLY A 4 -15.34 -7.69 -14.43
N ASN A 5 -14.73 -8.43 -13.49
CA ASN A 5 -15.47 -9.03 -12.36
C ASN A 5 -16.05 -7.97 -11.40
N TYR A 6 -15.33 -6.88 -11.15
CA TYR A 6 -15.86 -5.76 -10.35
C TYR A 6 -17.05 -5.10 -11.03
N VAL A 7 -16.93 -4.79 -12.31
CA VAL A 7 -17.98 -4.08 -13.07
C VAL A 7 -19.21 -4.96 -13.30
N SER A 8 -19.03 -6.27 -13.59
CA SER A 8 -20.15 -7.16 -13.92
C SER A 8 -20.82 -7.83 -12.72
N ARG A 9 -20.12 -7.95 -11.56
CA ARG A 9 -20.64 -8.68 -10.40
C ARG A 9 -20.62 -7.88 -9.10
N VAL A 10 -19.47 -7.30 -8.75
CA VAL A 10 -19.30 -6.69 -7.42
C VAL A 10 -20.06 -5.37 -7.31
N PHE A 11 -19.92 -4.48 -8.28
CA PHE A 11 -20.59 -3.18 -8.27
C PHE A 11 -22.12 -3.30 -8.35
N PRO A 12 -22.69 -4.13 -9.24
CA PRO A 12 -24.14 -4.36 -9.23
C PRO A 12 -24.64 -4.96 -7.90
N PHE A 13 -23.90 -5.92 -7.31
CA PHE A 13 -24.24 -6.49 -6.02
C PHE A 13 -24.26 -5.46 -4.89
N LEU A 14 -23.34 -4.50 -4.92
CA LEU A 14 -23.26 -3.40 -3.93
C LEU A 14 -24.15 -2.21 -4.27
N GLY A 15 -24.94 -2.25 -5.36
CA GLY A 15 -25.76 -1.14 -5.81
C GLY A 15 -24.95 0.05 -6.32
N ILE A 16 -23.68 -0.15 -6.69
CA ILE A 16 -22.79 0.90 -7.19
C ILE A 16 -22.93 1.01 -8.69
N ARG A 17 -23.32 2.21 -9.16
CA ARG A 17 -23.32 2.54 -10.61
C ARG A 17 -21.92 2.97 -11.04
N PHE A 18 -21.40 2.34 -12.07
CA PHE A 18 -20.10 2.67 -12.67
C PHE A 18 -20.31 3.24 -14.09
N ILE A 19 -19.74 4.40 -14.37
CA ILE A 19 -19.82 5.06 -15.67
C ILE A 19 -18.40 5.32 -16.18
N ALA A 20 -18.08 4.79 -17.38
CA ALA A 20 -16.84 5.11 -18.09
C ALA A 20 -17.18 6.03 -19.28
N VAL A 21 -16.91 7.33 -19.12
CA VAL A 21 -17.31 8.36 -20.08
C VAL A 21 -16.67 8.14 -21.45
N ASN A 22 -15.36 7.86 -21.49
CA ASN A 22 -14.62 7.67 -22.74
C ASN A 22 -14.99 6.39 -23.50
N ASP A 23 -15.44 5.37 -22.77
CA ASP A 23 -15.85 4.08 -23.36
C ASP A 23 -17.36 4.00 -23.60
N HIS A 24 -18.11 5.08 -23.29
CA HIS A 24 -19.57 5.15 -23.37
C HIS A 24 -20.30 4.03 -22.64
N PHE A 25 -19.70 3.54 -21.54
CA PHE A 25 -20.20 2.43 -20.74
C PHE A 25 -20.93 2.92 -19.50
N ASP A 26 -22.13 2.34 -19.21
CA ASP A 26 -22.90 2.63 -18.00
C ASP A 26 -23.44 1.33 -17.40
N SER A 27 -23.01 0.98 -16.20
CA SER A 27 -23.43 -0.25 -15.52
C SER A 27 -24.92 -0.29 -15.14
N SER A 28 -25.68 0.80 -15.31
CA SER A 28 -27.14 0.76 -15.16
C SER A 28 -27.86 0.21 -16.38
N ARG A 29 -27.19 0.16 -17.54
CA ARG A 29 -27.73 -0.37 -18.78
C ARG A 29 -27.41 -1.86 -18.90
N LYS A 30 -28.42 -2.72 -18.85
CA LYS A 30 -28.21 -4.17 -18.95
C LYS A 30 -27.45 -4.60 -20.21
N GLY A 31 -27.68 -3.91 -21.35
CA GLY A 31 -26.96 -4.17 -22.59
C GLY A 31 -25.45 -3.89 -22.53
N ASP A 32 -25.01 -2.96 -21.71
CA ASP A 32 -23.58 -2.62 -21.58
C ASP A 32 -22.82 -3.64 -20.71
N ILE A 33 -23.47 -4.18 -19.68
CA ILE A 33 -22.86 -5.19 -18.80
C ILE A 33 -22.68 -6.53 -19.52
N ASP A 34 -23.68 -6.96 -20.26
CA ASP A 34 -23.73 -8.25 -20.94
C ASP A 34 -23.10 -8.20 -22.34
N SER A 35 -22.62 -7.03 -22.76
CA SER A 35 -22.09 -6.87 -24.11
C SER A 35 -20.77 -7.64 -24.27
N ILE A 36 -20.70 -8.45 -25.30
CA ILE A 36 -19.48 -9.13 -25.76
C ILE A 36 -18.37 -8.11 -26.02
N ASP A 37 -18.74 -6.90 -26.47
CA ASP A 37 -17.82 -5.79 -26.76
C ASP A 37 -17.04 -5.35 -25.51
N THR A 38 -17.70 -5.20 -24.36
CA THR A 38 -17.03 -4.81 -23.09
C THR A 38 -16.05 -5.88 -22.62
N SER A 39 -16.42 -7.16 -22.72
CA SER A 39 -15.55 -8.27 -22.37
C SER A 39 -14.37 -8.40 -23.34
N PHE A 40 -14.60 -8.16 -24.63
CA PHE A 40 -13.57 -8.18 -25.67
C PHE A 40 -12.59 -7.01 -25.54
N LYS A 41 -13.07 -5.80 -25.25
CA LYS A 41 -12.22 -4.62 -24.95
C LYS A 41 -11.34 -4.87 -23.72
N ALA A 42 -11.90 -5.41 -22.65
CA ALA A 42 -11.12 -5.75 -21.44
C ALA A 42 -10.00 -6.77 -21.74
N LEU A 43 -10.27 -7.78 -22.60
CA LEU A 43 -9.28 -8.75 -23.04
C LEU A 43 -8.17 -8.10 -23.88
N ILE A 44 -8.53 -7.24 -24.84
CA ILE A 44 -7.56 -6.50 -25.67
C ILE A 44 -6.66 -5.63 -24.79
N TYR A 45 -7.21 -4.88 -23.84
CA TYR A 45 -6.40 -4.05 -22.94
C TYR A 45 -5.47 -4.87 -22.05
N ASP A 46 -5.90 -6.05 -21.59
CA ASP A 46 -5.02 -6.95 -20.84
C ASP A 46 -3.88 -7.50 -21.72
N LEU A 47 -4.19 -7.93 -22.94
CA LEU A 47 -3.19 -8.38 -23.91
C LEU A 47 -2.20 -7.28 -24.28
N TYR A 48 -2.68 -6.06 -24.55
CA TYR A 48 -1.85 -4.91 -24.86
C TYR A 48 -0.92 -4.56 -23.68
N SER A 49 -1.46 -4.55 -22.45
CA SER A 49 -0.67 -4.29 -21.24
C SER A 49 0.43 -5.33 -21.03
N ARG A 50 0.14 -6.60 -21.32
CA ARG A 50 1.12 -7.69 -21.25
C ARG A 50 2.19 -7.58 -22.33
N ASP A 51 1.81 -7.27 -23.56
CA ASP A 51 2.75 -7.07 -24.66
C ASP A 51 3.67 -5.87 -24.39
N LEU A 52 3.11 -4.73 -24.00
CA LEU A 52 3.86 -3.54 -23.60
C LEU A 52 4.84 -3.85 -22.46
N SER A 53 4.41 -4.58 -21.45
CA SER A 53 5.28 -5.00 -20.34
C SER A 53 6.44 -5.89 -20.80
N ARG A 54 6.20 -6.80 -21.75
CA ARG A 54 7.27 -7.64 -22.35
C ARG A 54 8.27 -6.78 -23.12
N LYS A 55 7.79 -5.89 -23.98
CA LYS A 55 8.63 -4.98 -24.77
C LYS A 55 9.50 -4.09 -23.87
N VAL A 56 8.93 -3.48 -22.83
CA VAL A 56 9.68 -2.66 -21.88
C VAL A 56 10.73 -3.47 -21.12
N ARG A 57 10.42 -4.72 -20.72
CA ARG A 57 11.38 -5.60 -20.05
C ARG A 57 12.53 -5.98 -20.98
N SER A 58 12.24 -6.34 -22.23
CA SER A 58 13.22 -6.67 -23.23
C SER A 58 14.15 -5.49 -23.52
N ALA A 59 13.60 -4.30 -23.74
CA ALA A 59 14.38 -3.08 -23.94
C ALA A 59 15.30 -2.77 -22.75
N LYS A 60 14.78 -2.87 -21.52
CA LYS A 60 15.60 -2.69 -20.31
C LYS A 60 16.70 -3.74 -20.19
N LYS A 61 16.45 -4.99 -20.57
CA LYS A 61 17.45 -6.05 -20.56
C LYS A 61 18.59 -5.74 -21.53
N ILE A 62 18.29 -5.33 -22.76
CA ILE A 62 19.28 -4.95 -23.77
C ILE A 62 20.14 -3.77 -23.28
N LEU A 63 19.53 -2.75 -22.68
CA LEU A 63 20.26 -1.62 -22.12
C LEU A 63 21.17 -2.05 -20.96
N ALA A 64 20.67 -2.95 -20.09
CA ALA A 64 21.46 -3.50 -18.99
C ALA A 64 22.66 -4.32 -19.47
N GLU A 65 22.49 -5.14 -20.51
CA GLU A 65 23.57 -5.94 -21.15
C GLU A 65 24.64 -5.03 -21.77
N LYS A 66 24.26 -3.83 -22.22
CA LYS A 66 25.20 -2.79 -22.64
C LYS A 66 25.88 -2.05 -21.49
N GLY A 67 25.52 -2.38 -20.22
CA GLY A 67 26.06 -1.74 -19.03
C GLY A 67 25.48 -0.33 -18.76
N VAL A 68 24.41 0.06 -19.43
CA VAL A 68 23.75 1.36 -19.24
C VAL A 68 23.03 1.39 -17.87
N TYR A 69 23.24 2.44 -17.08
CA TYR A 69 22.53 2.60 -15.81
C TYR A 69 21.08 3.05 -16.04
N ILE A 70 20.14 2.16 -15.78
CA ILE A 70 18.72 2.37 -16.07
C ILE A 70 17.81 2.55 -14.84
N ASN A 71 18.36 2.45 -13.62
CA ASN A 71 17.57 2.64 -12.43
C ASN A 71 17.21 4.13 -12.26
N PRO A 72 16.00 4.48 -11.76
CA PRO A 72 15.56 5.87 -11.66
C PRO A 72 16.32 6.69 -10.62
N VAL A 73 16.91 6.05 -9.62
CA VAL A 73 17.60 6.69 -8.49
C VAL A 73 19.03 6.17 -8.41
N ALA A 74 20.03 7.07 -8.33
CA ALA A 74 21.42 6.71 -8.12
C ALA A 74 21.63 6.04 -6.74
N PRO A 75 22.59 5.11 -6.58
CA PRO A 75 23.01 4.61 -5.29
C PRO A 75 23.52 5.74 -4.39
N TYR A 76 23.50 5.56 -3.09
CA TYR A 76 24.11 6.50 -2.15
C TYR A 76 25.63 6.59 -2.42
N GLY A 77 26.19 7.78 -2.42
CA GLY A 77 27.58 8.02 -2.83
C GLY A 77 27.75 8.32 -4.31
N TYR A 78 26.71 8.14 -5.12
CA TYR A 78 26.69 8.49 -6.53
C TYR A 78 25.56 9.45 -6.85
N GLN A 79 25.77 10.24 -7.89
CA GLN A 79 24.77 11.04 -8.57
C GLN A 79 24.80 10.71 -10.07
N ARG A 80 23.77 11.14 -10.79
CA ARG A 80 23.76 11.03 -12.25
C ARG A 80 24.49 12.22 -12.86
N ALA A 81 25.23 11.99 -13.91
CA ALA A 81 25.82 13.07 -14.68
C ALA A 81 24.71 13.98 -15.25
N SER A 82 25.00 15.27 -15.34
CA SER A 82 24.06 16.27 -15.86
C SER A 82 23.80 16.14 -17.36
N ASP A 83 24.81 15.74 -18.08
CA ASP A 83 24.84 15.54 -19.54
C ASP A 83 24.39 14.15 -19.96
N ASP A 84 24.61 13.13 -19.13
CA ASP A 84 24.13 11.76 -19.37
C ASP A 84 23.49 11.15 -18.12
N LYS A 85 22.17 11.09 -18.10
CA LYS A 85 21.39 10.48 -17.01
C LYS A 85 21.64 8.97 -16.81
N HIS A 86 22.35 8.34 -17.71
CA HIS A 86 22.72 6.93 -17.66
C HIS A 86 24.11 6.67 -17.10
N LEU A 87 24.87 7.72 -16.86
CA LEU A 87 26.21 7.65 -16.26
C LEU A 87 26.14 8.01 -14.77
N LEU A 88 26.78 7.18 -13.94
CA LEU A 88 26.99 7.47 -12.51
C LEU A 88 28.34 8.17 -12.33
N ILE A 89 28.31 9.24 -11.57
CA ILE A 89 29.52 9.97 -11.12
C ILE A 89 29.51 10.04 -9.59
N PRO A 90 30.67 10.09 -8.92
CA PRO A 90 30.76 10.29 -7.49
C PRO A 90 29.98 11.52 -7.03
N ASP A 91 29.23 11.37 -5.96
CA ASP A 91 28.56 12.51 -5.30
C ASP A 91 29.52 13.11 -4.26
N PRO A 92 29.97 14.37 -4.44
CA PRO A 92 30.90 15.00 -3.51
C PRO A 92 30.44 15.01 -2.04
N ALA A 93 29.12 15.04 -1.82
CA ALA A 93 28.56 15.10 -0.47
C ALA A 93 28.55 13.74 0.25
N THR A 94 28.48 12.64 -0.47
CA THR A 94 28.20 11.33 0.14
C THR A 94 29.22 10.23 -0.25
N ALA A 95 30.07 10.46 -1.24
CA ALA A 95 31.07 9.48 -1.69
C ALA A 95 32.06 9.09 -0.56
N SER A 96 32.56 10.08 0.20
CA SER A 96 33.48 9.86 1.32
C SER A 96 32.86 9.01 2.44
N VAL A 97 31.56 9.14 2.66
CA VAL A 97 30.82 8.32 3.66
C VAL A 97 30.81 6.86 3.24
N VAL A 98 30.61 6.58 1.94
CA VAL A 98 30.65 5.20 1.42
C VAL A 98 32.05 4.60 1.59
N GLN A 99 33.10 5.32 1.21
CA GLN A 99 34.50 4.85 1.39
C GLN A 99 34.77 4.52 2.86
N ARG A 100 34.33 5.39 3.77
CA ARG A 100 34.49 5.17 5.22
C ARG A 100 33.71 3.95 5.71
N ILE A 101 32.48 3.73 5.25
CA ILE A 101 31.70 2.52 5.57
C ILE A 101 32.49 1.27 5.19
N PHE A 102 33.06 1.21 4.00
CA PHE A 102 33.84 0.07 3.55
C PHE A 102 35.11 -0.14 4.38
N SER A 103 35.84 0.94 4.72
CA SER A 103 37.02 0.87 5.57
C SER A 103 36.70 0.31 6.95
N LEU A 104 35.68 0.86 7.63
CA LEU A 104 35.26 0.40 8.93
C LEU A 104 34.87 -1.08 8.94
N ILE A 105 34.12 -1.52 7.94
CA ILE A 105 33.74 -2.94 7.83
C ILE A 105 34.98 -3.82 7.56
N ALA A 106 35.90 -3.39 6.69
CA ALA A 106 37.14 -4.12 6.43
C ALA A 106 38.04 -4.23 7.67
N ASP A 107 37.96 -3.23 8.56
CA ASP A 107 38.67 -3.20 9.84
C ASP A 107 37.96 -4.02 10.95
N GLY A 108 36.87 -4.73 10.62
CA GLY A 108 36.18 -5.66 11.52
C GLY A 108 35.01 -5.07 12.30
N TYR A 109 34.61 -3.82 12.04
CA TYR A 109 33.40 -3.26 12.65
C TYR A 109 32.16 -3.98 12.14
N THR A 110 31.21 -4.24 13.05
CA THR A 110 29.92 -4.80 12.63
C THR A 110 29.04 -3.74 11.97
N THR A 111 28.11 -4.16 11.12
CA THR A 111 27.14 -3.24 10.49
C THR A 111 26.32 -2.44 11.52
N GLU A 112 26.11 -3.00 12.73
CA GLU A 112 25.43 -2.32 13.83
C GLU A 112 26.29 -1.20 14.42
N MET A 113 27.59 -1.45 14.63
CA MET A 113 28.54 -0.44 15.13
C MET A 113 28.70 0.70 14.14
N VAL A 114 28.86 0.40 12.85
CA VAL A 114 28.96 1.41 11.80
C VAL A 114 27.68 2.26 11.72
N ALA A 115 26.50 1.64 11.75
CA ALA A 115 25.24 2.38 11.76
C ALA A 115 25.12 3.29 13.00
N ARG A 116 25.54 2.81 14.17
CA ARG A 116 25.55 3.61 15.41
C ARG A 116 26.47 4.82 15.28
N LEU A 117 27.69 4.64 14.78
CA LEU A 117 28.68 5.70 14.63
C LEU A 117 28.18 6.79 13.66
N LEU A 118 27.62 6.40 12.50
CA LEU A 118 27.04 7.33 11.55
C LEU A 118 25.84 8.12 12.12
N ASN A 119 25.04 7.47 12.97
CA ASN A 119 23.93 8.15 13.66
C ASN A 119 24.41 9.16 14.70
N MET A 120 25.42 8.80 15.49
CA MET A 120 26.00 9.71 16.49
C MET A 120 26.64 10.95 15.85
N GLU A 121 27.19 10.82 14.65
CA GLU A 121 27.77 11.92 13.88
C GLU A 121 26.74 12.70 13.06
N GLY A 122 25.47 12.31 13.07
CA GLY A 122 24.41 12.96 12.32
C GLY A 122 24.55 12.84 10.79
N VAL A 123 25.24 11.82 10.29
CA VAL A 123 25.47 11.64 8.85
C VAL A 123 24.14 11.37 8.13
N PRO A 124 23.80 12.14 7.06
CA PRO A 124 22.55 11.97 6.33
C PRO A 124 22.38 10.57 5.76
N THR A 125 21.21 9.98 5.97
CA THR A 125 20.89 8.64 5.42
C THR A 125 20.59 8.69 3.93
N PRO A 126 20.65 7.54 3.21
CA PRO A 126 20.23 7.45 1.81
C PRO A 126 18.79 7.92 1.55
N SER A 127 17.91 7.87 2.55
CA SER A 127 16.53 8.35 2.44
C SER A 127 16.44 9.86 2.56
N MET A 128 17.28 10.48 3.40
CA MET A 128 17.35 11.94 3.56
C MET A 128 17.92 12.62 2.32
N THR A 129 18.97 12.07 1.73
CA THR A 129 19.57 12.61 0.48
C THR A 129 18.64 12.51 -0.72
N LYS A 130 17.66 11.59 -0.67
CA LYS A 130 16.61 11.42 -1.69
C LYS A 130 15.33 12.22 -1.37
N ALA A 131 15.31 12.99 -0.30
CA ALA A 131 14.18 13.87 0.04
C ALA A 131 13.96 14.87 -1.11
N GLY A 132 12.81 14.79 -1.78
CA GLY A 132 12.51 15.54 -3.00
C GLY A 132 12.32 14.68 -4.24
N THR A 133 12.69 13.38 -4.21
CA THR A 133 12.28 12.43 -5.24
C THR A 133 10.88 11.89 -4.98
N PRO A 134 10.05 11.61 -6.02
CA PRO A 134 8.69 11.06 -5.85
C PRO A 134 8.63 9.73 -5.09
N SER A 135 9.75 9.03 -4.94
CA SER A 135 9.90 7.78 -4.20
C SER A 135 10.39 7.95 -2.75
N GLY A 136 10.65 9.17 -2.32
CA GLY A 136 11.07 9.47 -0.94
C GLY A 136 9.91 9.26 0.02
N HIS A 137 9.87 8.12 0.72
CA HIS A 137 8.95 7.94 1.83
C HIS A 137 9.32 8.91 2.96
N LYS A 138 8.44 9.86 3.24
CA LYS A 138 8.55 10.84 4.34
C LYS A 138 8.32 10.20 5.72
N ASN A 139 8.79 8.99 5.95
CA ASN A 139 8.70 8.38 7.26
C ASN A 139 9.90 8.85 8.09
N TRP A 140 9.66 9.51 9.22
CA TRP A 140 10.71 9.88 10.17
C TRP A 140 11.61 8.70 10.58
N HIS A 141 11.13 7.46 10.42
CA HIS A 141 11.87 6.23 10.60
C HIS A 141 13.08 6.05 9.66
N ASP A 142 13.10 6.76 8.53
CA ASP A 142 14.18 6.66 7.54
C ASP A 142 15.31 7.65 7.81
N ASN A 143 15.23 8.45 8.88
CA ASN A 143 16.23 9.44 9.24
C ASN A 143 17.43 8.88 10.01
N HIS A 144 17.47 7.58 10.28
CA HIS A 144 18.55 6.95 11.00
C HIS A 144 19.18 5.82 10.21
N TRP A 145 20.49 5.71 10.30
CA TRP A 145 21.21 4.58 9.74
C TRP A 145 20.82 3.28 10.43
N ARG A 146 20.59 2.26 9.64
CA ARG A 146 20.28 0.90 10.11
C ARG A 146 21.34 -0.07 9.65
N PRO A 147 21.62 -1.15 10.42
CA PRO A 147 22.55 -2.18 10.02
C PRO A 147 22.27 -2.76 8.62
N GLN A 148 20.99 -2.87 8.25
CA GLN A 148 20.57 -3.36 6.93
C GLN A 148 20.95 -2.41 5.78
N ALA A 149 20.94 -1.10 6.02
CA ALA A 149 21.35 -0.12 5.01
C ALA A 149 22.87 -0.18 4.79
N VAL A 150 23.64 -0.26 5.87
CA VAL A 150 25.10 -0.48 5.81
C VAL A 150 25.41 -1.80 5.08
N TYR A 151 24.74 -2.89 5.47
CA TYR A 151 24.90 -4.19 4.84
C TYR A 151 24.61 -4.16 3.34
N ALA A 152 23.51 -3.47 2.94
CA ALA A 152 23.13 -3.35 1.53
C ALA A 152 24.17 -2.58 0.71
N ILE A 153 24.78 -1.52 1.29
CA ILE A 153 25.87 -0.76 0.65
C ILE A 153 27.08 -1.67 0.45
N VAL A 154 27.58 -2.31 1.50
CA VAL A 154 28.80 -3.10 1.44
C VAL A 154 28.68 -4.30 0.49
N ARG A 155 27.49 -4.85 0.29
CA ARG A 155 27.23 -5.98 -0.63
C ARG A 155 26.99 -5.56 -2.07
N ASP A 156 26.95 -4.27 -2.37
CA ASP A 156 26.60 -3.81 -3.71
C ASP A 156 27.84 -3.59 -4.59
N ARG A 157 27.99 -4.39 -5.63
CA ARG A 157 29.09 -4.32 -6.60
C ARG A 157 29.11 -3.01 -7.40
N GLN A 158 28.07 -2.20 -7.34
CA GLN A 158 28.06 -0.89 -7.98
C GLN A 158 29.19 0.02 -7.43
N TYR A 159 29.60 -0.17 -6.20
CA TYR A 159 30.69 0.62 -5.59
C TYR A 159 32.09 0.32 -6.11
N ILE A 160 32.28 -0.79 -6.84
CA ILE A 160 33.50 -1.12 -7.56
C ILE A 160 33.41 -0.84 -9.07
N GLY A 161 32.47 0.02 -9.50
CA GLY A 161 32.31 0.42 -10.89
C GLY A 161 31.43 -0.48 -11.76
N SER A 162 30.79 -1.51 -11.19
CA SER A 162 29.92 -2.44 -11.93
C SER A 162 28.46 -1.94 -11.97
N THR A 163 27.80 -2.05 -13.13
CA THR A 163 26.33 -1.93 -13.17
C THR A 163 25.69 -3.29 -12.91
N VAL A 164 24.64 -3.31 -12.09
CA VAL A 164 23.92 -4.54 -11.73
C VAL A 164 22.43 -4.36 -11.97
N PHE A 165 21.87 -5.26 -12.78
CA PHE A 165 20.45 -5.27 -13.11
C PHE A 165 19.84 -6.65 -12.84
N GLY A 166 18.50 -6.70 -12.62
CA GLY A 166 17.79 -7.97 -12.47
C GLY A 166 17.75 -8.53 -11.05
N LYS A 167 18.26 -7.81 -10.02
CA LYS A 167 18.23 -8.25 -8.61
C LYS A 167 16.81 -8.61 -8.11
N ARG A 168 15.78 -7.98 -8.68
CA ARG A 168 14.37 -8.19 -8.31
C ARG A 168 13.50 -8.40 -9.52
N VAL A 169 12.61 -9.38 -9.44
CA VAL A 169 11.68 -9.75 -10.51
C VAL A 169 10.25 -9.72 -10.00
N ARG A 170 9.33 -9.21 -10.84
CA ARG A 170 7.88 -9.39 -10.65
C ARG A 170 7.44 -10.56 -11.48
N GLN A 171 6.91 -11.59 -10.85
CA GLN A 171 6.48 -12.82 -11.53
C GLN A 171 5.26 -12.59 -12.45
N GLN A 172 4.35 -11.71 -12.05
CA GLN A 172 3.12 -11.44 -12.80
C GLN A 172 2.87 -9.93 -12.94
N ILE A 173 2.24 -9.55 -14.05
CA ILE A 173 1.79 -8.17 -14.30
C ILE A 173 0.63 -7.86 -13.34
N GLY A 174 0.62 -6.66 -12.76
CA GLY A 174 -0.39 -6.24 -11.78
C GLY A 174 -0.09 -6.65 -10.34
N VAL A 175 0.82 -7.58 -10.09
CA VAL A 175 1.23 -7.95 -8.74
C VAL A 175 2.32 -7.00 -8.23
N ARG A 176 2.08 -6.33 -7.10
CA ARG A 176 3.07 -5.42 -6.49
C ARG A 176 4.26 -6.16 -5.88
N LYS A 177 4.08 -7.42 -5.49
CA LYS A 177 5.12 -8.22 -4.82
C LYS A 177 6.27 -8.52 -5.78
N GLN A 178 7.48 -8.16 -5.35
CA GLN A 178 8.73 -8.50 -6.03
C GLN A 178 9.42 -9.63 -5.27
N THR A 179 10.06 -10.53 -6.00
CA THR A 179 10.92 -11.58 -5.44
C THR A 179 12.36 -11.30 -5.83
N THR A 180 13.31 -11.69 -4.99
CA THR A 180 14.74 -11.63 -5.34
C THR A 180 15.03 -12.72 -6.37
N ALA A 181 15.67 -12.33 -7.47
CA ALA A 181 16.13 -13.26 -8.49
C ALA A 181 17.38 -14.03 -7.99
N PRO A 182 17.59 -15.29 -8.46
CA PRO A 182 18.84 -15.99 -8.25
C PRO A 182 20.04 -15.17 -8.75
N LEU A 183 21.21 -15.32 -8.13
CA LEU A 183 22.42 -14.58 -8.51
C LEU A 183 22.82 -14.79 -9.97
N GLY A 184 22.60 -16.00 -10.51
CA GLY A 184 22.89 -16.32 -11.91
C GLY A 184 22.05 -15.57 -12.94
N ASP A 185 20.89 -15.04 -12.53
CA ASP A 185 20.00 -14.28 -13.41
C ASP A 185 20.32 -12.78 -13.42
N TRP A 186 21.30 -12.35 -12.61
CA TRP A 186 21.68 -10.95 -12.57
C TRP A 186 22.56 -10.59 -13.76
N ILE A 187 22.28 -9.46 -14.37
CA ILE A 187 23.14 -8.89 -15.40
C ILE A 187 24.14 -7.97 -14.69
N VAL A 188 25.41 -8.34 -14.73
CA VAL A 188 26.51 -7.58 -14.14
C VAL A 188 27.46 -7.20 -15.25
N VAL A 189 27.73 -5.91 -15.41
CA VAL A 189 28.69 -5.39 -16.37
C VAL A 189 29.69 -4.53 -15.60
N ASP A 190 30.95 -4.94 -15.62
CA ASP A 190 32.02 -4.30 -14.87
C ASP A 190 32.56 -3.04 -15.59
N ASP A 191 33.25 -2.18 -14.84
CA ASP A 191 33.99 -1.00 -15.31
C ASP A 191 33.12 -0.02 -16.14
N ARG A 192 31.89 0.26 -15.67
CA ARG A 192 30.94 1.15 -16.38
C ARG A 192 30.85 2.56 -15.81
N HIS A 193 31.38 2.80 -14.63
CA HIS A 193 31.47 4.11 -13.99
C HIS A 193 32.63 4.13 -13.00
N GLU A 194 33.00 5.31 -12.55
CA GLU A 194 34.10 5.47 -11.59
C GLU A 194 33.80 4.70 -10.29
N ALA A 195 34.75 3.87 -9.86
CA ALA A 195 34.64 3.12 -8.61
C ALA A 195 34.89 4.03 -7.39
N LEU A 196 34.04 3.98 -6.40
CA LEU A 196 34.27 4.64 -5.10
C LEU A 196 35.21 3.86 -4.19
N VAL A 197 35.33 2.56 -4.42
CA VAL A 197 36.08 1.63 -3.57
C VAL A 197 36.89 0.70 -4.44
N SER A 198 38.14 0.44 -4.06
CA SER A 198 38.97 -0.53 -4.77
C SER A 198 38.44 -1.96 -4.63
N LYS A 199 38.76 -2.81 -5.60
CA LYS A 199 38.35 -4.23 -5.61
C LYS A 199 38.90 -4.96 -4.38
N GLU A 200 40.11 -4.60 -3.93
CA GLU A 200 40.79 -5.17 -2.75
C GLU A 200 40.05 -4.80 -1.44
N LEU A 201 39.68 -3.52 -1.28
CA LEU A 201 38.94 -3.06 -0.09
C LEU A 201 37.53 -3.67 -0.06
N PHE A 202 36.89 -3.76 -1.22
CA PHE A 202 35.59 -4.44 -1.35
C PHE A 202 35.70 -5.91 -0.90
N GLN A 203 36.72 -6.63 -1.38
CA GLN A 203 36.93 -8.04 -1.06
C GLN A 203 37.17 -8.22 0.46
N ARG A 204 38.06 -7.43 1.06
CA ARG A 204 38.30 -7.43 2.51
C ARG A 204 37.01 -7.20 3.33
N ALA A 205 36.19 -6.23 2.88
CA ALA A 205 34.91 -5.97 3.53
C ALA A 205 33.92 -7.15 3.41
N GLN A 206 33.90 -7.87 2.24
CA GLN A 206 33.09 -9.09 2.09
C GLN A 206 33.55 -10.22 3.02
N GLU A 207 34.86 -10.41 3.15
CA GLU A 207 35.46 -11.43 4.04
C GLU A 207 35.11 -11.15 5.50
N SER A 208 35.23 -9.89 5.93
CA SER A 208 34.82 -9.47 7.28
C SER A 208 33.33 -9.72 7.56
N LEU A 209 32.44 -9.46 6.56
CA LEU A 209 31.01 -9.76 6.68
C LEU A 209 30.71 -11.26 6.62
N GLY A 210 31.47 -12.04 5.87
CA GLY A 210 31.25 -13.49 5.68
C GLY A 210 31.38 -14.28 6.97
N GLY A 211 32.28 -13.88 7.88
CA GLY A 211 32.44 -14.49 9.20
C GLY A 211 31.26 -14.26 10.16
N THR A 212 30.48 -13.23 9.93
CA THR A 212 29.32 -12.85 10.79
C THR A 212 27.96 -13.29 10.23
N TYR A 213 27.89 -13.65 8.96
CA TYR A 213 26.64 -14.10 8.36
C TYR A 213 26.40 -15.58 8.57
N LYS A 214 25.96 -15.96 9.77
CA LYS A 214 25.27 -17.24 9.94
C LYS A 214 24.04 -17.17 9.04
N GLN A 215 23.98 -18.02 8.00
CA GLN A 215 22.73 -18.24 7.28
C GLN A 215 21.66 -18.46 8.35
N HIS A 216 20.70 -17.53 8.42
CA HIS A 216 19.51 -17.78 9.20
C HIS A 216 18.91 -19.05 8.63
N THR A 217 19.19 -20.18 9.27
CA THR A 217 18.42 -21.40 9.10
C THR A 217 16.97 -20.96 9.08
N LYS A 218 16.25 -21.40 8.05
CA LYS A 218 14.82 -21.10 7.92
C LYS A 218 14.19 -21.44 9.27
N HIS A 219 14.08 -20.44 10.15
CA HIS A 219 13.36 -20.62 11.38
C HIS A 219 11.99 -21.13 10.96
N ASP A 220 11.64 -22.25 11.55
CA ASP A 220 10.33 -22.82 11.49
C ASP A 220 9.33 -21.65 11.47
N LYS A 221 8.52 -21.59 10.45
CA LYS A 221 7.49 -20.57 10.31
C LYS A 221 6.37 -20.85 11.30
N SER A 222 6.74 -21.16 12.56
CA SER A 222 5.77 -21.15 13.64
C SER A 222 5.07 -19.81 13.54
N VAL A 223 3.78 -19.89 13.27
CA VAL A 223 2.95 -18.75 12.96
C VAL A 223 2.95 -17.84 14.18
N ASN A 224 3.88 -16.89 14.20
CA ASN A 224 3.82 -15.82 15.19
C ASN A 224 2.78 -14.80 14.71
N PRO A 225 1.56 -14.80 15.26
CA PRO A 225 0.47 -13.92 14.84
C PRO A 225 0.81 -12.45 15.09
N LEU A 226 1.72 -12.17 16.03
CA LEU A 226 2.15 -10.83 16.43
C LEU A 226 3.38 -10.33 15.64
N ARG A 227 3.90 -11.13 14.70
CA ARG A 227 5.09 -10.74 13.91
C ARG A 227 4.88 -9.41 13.21
N LYS A 228 5.77 -8.44 13.48
CA LYS A 228 5.73 -7.05 12.96
C LYS A 228 4.51 -6.23 13.39
N LYS A 229 3.68 -6.72 14.30
CA LYS A 229 2.50 -5.98 14.79
C LYS A 229 2.77 -5.29 16.14
N VAL A 230 3.72 -5.80 16.92
CA VAL A 230 4.17 -5.15 18.16
C VAL A 230 5.14 -4.04 17.77
N ILE A 231 4.77 -2.80 18.04
CA ILE A 231 5.47 -1.59 17.61
C ILE A 231 5.89 -0.80 18.85
N CYS A 232 7.13 -0.28 18.85
CA CYS A 232 7.59 0.61 19.90
C CYS A 232 6.86 1.97 19.80
N GLY A 233 6.24 2.42 20.91
CA GLY A 233 5.50 3.68 20.94
C GLY A 233 6.37 4.94 20.71
N VAL A 234 7.68 4.86 20.97
CA VAL A 234 8.62 5.99 20.80
C VAL A 234 9.16 6.01 19.36
N CYS A 235 9.79 4.93 18.90
CA CYS A 235 10.43 4.92 17.58
C CYS A 235 9.53 4.42 16.45
N GLY A 236 8.35 3.86 16.73
CA GLY A 236 7.43 3.33 15.72
C GLY A 236 7.92 2.08 14.98
N TYR A 237 9.09 1.52 15.35
CA TYR A 237 9.58 0.29 14.73
C TYR A 237 8.97 -0.95 15.36
N ALA A 238 8.84 -1.99 14.54
CA ALA A 238 8.45 -3.29 15.05
C ALA A 238 9.49 -3.81 16.04
N MET A 239 9.05 -4.18 17.23
CA MET A 239 9.89 -4.78 18.26
C MET A 239 10.34 -6.16 17.84
N VAL A 240 11.52 -6.57 18.32
CA VAL A 240 12.14 -7.85 18.00
C VAL A 240 11.79 -8.86 19.06
N LEU A 241 11.25 -10.01 18.63
CA LEU A 241 10.99 -11.15 19.50
C LEU A 241 12.31 -11.86 19.83
N ARG A 242 12.57 -12.09 21.11
CA ARG A 242 13.77 -12.72 21.65
C ARG A 242 13.40 -13.87 22.61
N GLY A 243 14.37 -14.71 22.91
CA GLY A 243 14.19 -15.87 23.76
C GLY A 243 13.66 -17.10 23.01
N LYS A 244 13.94 -18.29 23.56
CA LYS A 244 13.45 -19.57 23.03
C LYS A 244 12.29 -20.11 23.88
N VAL A 245 12.40 -20.02 25.21
CA VAL A 245 11.39 -20.50 26.16
C VAL A 245 10.55 -19.32 26.66
N ASN A 246 11.16 -18.36 27.33
CA ASN A 246 10.45 -17.13 27.77
C ASN A 246 10.60 -16.06 26.71
N ARG A 247 9.72 -16.08 25.74
CA ARG A 247 9.77 -15.18 24.59
C ARG A 247 9.32 -13.78 24.99
N TYR A 248 10.09 -12.77 24.61
CA TYR A 248 9.78 -11.37 24.91
C TYR A 248 10.11 -10.45 23.74
N TYR A 249 9.38 -9.37 23.64
CA TYR A 249 9.63 -8.30 22.70
C TYR A 249 10.52 -7.22 23.32
N SER A 250 11.47 -6.72 22.55
CA SER A 250 12.34 -5.59 22.94
C SER A 250 12.55 -4.67 21.74
N CYS A 251 12.70 -3.35 22.01
CA CYS A 251 13.08 -2.40 20.98
C CYS A 251 14.55 -2.59 20.59
N HIS A 252 14.85 -2.50 19.29
CA HIS A 252 16.23 -2.64 18.78
C HIS A 252 16.89 -1.28 18.52
N THR A 253 16.12 -0.21 18.43
CA THR A 253 16.59 1.14 18.08
C THR A 253 17.67 1.67 19.00
N PRO A 254 17.63 1.50 20.35
CA PRO A 254 18.67 2.03 21.24
C PRO A 254 20.08 1.50 20.97
N ARG A 255 20.20 0.37 20.26
CA ARG A 255 21.51 -0.17 19.89
C ARG A 255 22.22 0.66 18.81
N THR A 256 21.44 1.29 17.91
CA THR A 256 21.97 2.09 16.81
C THR A 256 21.78 3.58 17.01
N VAL A 257 20.79 3.98 17.82
CA VAL A 257 20.47 5.39 18.17
C VAL A 257 20.38 5.48 19.69
N PRO A 258 21.51 5.70 20.39
CA PRO A 258 21.53 5.68 21.84
C PRO A 258 20.74 6.80 22.51
N ASP A 259 20.62 7.97 21.86
CA ASP A 259 19.93 9.16 22.39
C ASP A 259 18.41 9.07 22.29
N MET A 260 17.88 8.01 21.71
CA MET A 260 16.44 7.80 21.61
C MET A 260 15.91 7.10 22.86
N ASP A 261 15.00 7.74 23.57
CA ASP A 261 14.36 7.24 24.80
C ASP A 261 13.31 6.16 24.50
N CYS A 262 13.74 5.10 23.82
CA CYS A 262 12.91 3.92 23.54
C CYS A 262 12.79 3.04 24.78
N PHE A 263 11.68 2.30 24.82
CA PHE A 263 11.48 1.27 25.83
C PHE A 263 12.58 0.20 25.79
N GLN A 264 13.40 0.16 26.83
CA GLN A 264 14.52 -0.78 26.95
C GLN A 264 14.16 -2.06 27.72
N GLY A 265 12.95 -2.16 28.24
CA GLY A 265 12.44 -3.31 28.97
C GLY A 265 12.11 -4.53 28.09
N LYS A 266 11.62 -5.57 28.75
CA LYS A 266 11.13 -6.81 28.14
C LYS A 266 9.62 -6.86 28.29
N ILE A 267 8.91 -7.09 27.18
CA ILE A 267 7.46 -7.34 27.18
C ILE A 267 7.28 -8.79 26.79
N TYR A 268 6.83 -9.64 27.72
CA TYR A 268 6.66 -11.06 27.44
C TYR A 268 5.53 -11.29 26.44
N GLU A 269 5.73 -12.27 25.54
CA GLU A 269 4.79 -12.58 24.47
C GLU A 269 3.43 -13.01 25.04
N ASP A 270 3.44 -13.80 26.11
CA ASP A 270 2.22 -14.32 26.76
C ASP A 270 1.32 -13.18 27.27
N ASN A 271 1.91 -12.16 27.93
CA ASN A 271 1.17 -10.99 28.41
C ASN A 271 0.50 -10.22 27.25
N ILE A 272 1.22 -10.09 26.12
CA ILE A 272 0.64 -9.43 24.94
C ILE A 272 -0.49 -10.28 24.36
N MET A 273 -0.34 -11.59 24.30
CA MET A 273 -1.37 -12.48 23.80
C MET A 273 -2.65 -12.43 24.65
N GLU A 274 -2.51 -12.43 25.97
CA GLU A 274 -3.63 -12.26 26.90
C GLU A 274 -4.37 -10.94 26.65
N MET A 275 -3.62 -9.84 26.56
CA MET A 275 -4.22 -8.51 26.25
C MET A 275 -4.92 -8.49 24.90
N VAL A 276 -4.35 -9.11 23.87
CA VAL A 276 -4.96 -9.19 22.54
C VAL A 276 -6.23 -10.03 22.56
N VAL A 277 -6.22 -11.18 23.24
CA VAL A 277 -7.42 -12.03 23.37
C VAL A 277 -8.54 -11.29 24.08
N GLU A 278 -8.23 -10.58 25.18
CA GLU A 278 -9.22 -9.79 25.92
C GLU A 278 -9.77 -8.63 25.08
N ALA A 279 -8.90 -7.92 24.36
CA ALA A 279 -9.34 -6.86 23.43
C ALA A 279 -10.28 -7.41 22.34
N ILE A 280 -9.97 -8.59 21.77
CA ILE A 280 -10.84 -9.24 20.78
C ILE A 280 -12.19 -9.62 21.42
N ARG A 281 -12.20 -10.12 22.65
CA ARG A 281 -13.43 -10.46 23.38
C ARG A 281 -14.33 -9.24 23.57
N ILE A 282 -13.75 -8.14 24.05
CA ILE A 282 -14.47 -6.86 24.23
C ILE A 282 -15.01 -6.36 22.90
N CYS A 283 -14.20 -6.33 21.85
CA CYS A 283 -14.65 -5.90 20.52
C CYS A 283 -15.78 -6.78 19.96
N ALA A 284 -15.70 -8.09 20.19
CA ALA A 284 -16.75 -9.01 19.76
C ALA A 284 -18.10 -8.75 20.54
N GLN A 285 -18.02 -8.49 21.84
CA GLN A 285 -19.19 -8.13 22.63
C GLN A 285 -19.84 -6.82 22.14
N LEU A 286 -19.03 -5.77 21.94
CA LEU A 286 -19.50 -4.49 21.42
C LEU A 286 -20.14 -4.63 20.03
N ALA A 287 -19.56 -5.44 19.15
CA ALA A 287 -20.13 -5.69 17.83
C ALA A 287 -21.48 -6.43 17.86
N VAL A 288 -21.69 -7.32 18.84
CA VAL A 288 -22.99 -8.00 19.05
C VAL A 288 -24.02 -7.01 19.56
N GLU A 289 -23.66 -6.17 20.53
CA GLU A 289 -24.55 -5.13 21.06
C GLU A 289 -24.95 -4.12 19.99
N GLU A 290 -24.02 -3.66 19.19
CA GLU A 290 -24.28 -2.74 18.06
C GLU A 290 -25.29 -3.35 17.07
N ARG A 291 -25.14 -4.63 16.73
CA ARG A 291 -26.09 -5.33 15.85
C ARG A 291 -27.51 -5.40 16.46
N ARG A 292 -27.60 -5.64 17.77
CA ARG A 292 -28.87 -5.66 18.46
C ARG A 292 -29.56 -4.28 18.45
N LEU A 293 -28.81 -3.22 18.74
CA LEU A 293 -29.32 -1.84 18.69
C LEU A 293 -29.80 -1.46 17.28
N ARG A 294 -29.02 -1.79 16.24
CA ARG A 294 -29.42 -1.54 14.85
C ARG A 294 -30.67 -2.33 14.44
N ALA A 295 -30.87 -3.54 14.95
CA ALA A 295 -32.07 -4.31 14.69
C ALA A 295 -33.29 -3.63 15.29
N VAL A 296 -33.24 -3.18 16.56
CA VAL A 296 -34.31 -2.46 17.23
C VAL A 296 -34.65 -1.13 16.53
N GLU A 297 -33.62 -0.40 16.08
CA GLU A 297 -33.85 0.85 15.32
C GLU A 297 -34.53 0.57 13.97
N ARG A 298 -34.15 -0.54 13.29
CA ARG A 298 -34.80 -0.95 12.05
C ARG A 298 -36.30 -1.25 12.26
N GLU A 299 -36.62 -2.04 13.27
CA GLU A 299 -38.01 -2.36 13.58
C GLU A 299 -38.85 -1.10 13.90
N LYS A 300 -38.29 -0.16 14.68
CA LYS A 300 -38.95 1.13 14.93
C LYS A 300 -39.20 1.91 13.65
N ARG A 301 -38.21 1.96 12.76
CA ARG A 301 -38.31 2.66 11.48
C ARG A 301 -39.35 2.00 10.55
N GLU A 302 -39.41 0.69 10.52
CA GLU A 302 -40.41 -0.07 9.75
C GLU A 302 -41.84 0.20 10.26
N MET A 303 -42.05 0.23 11.59
CA MET A 303 -43.33 0.61 12.17
C MET A 303 -43.75 2.05 11.81
N GLN A 304 -42.82 3.01 11.89
CA GLN A 304 -43.08 4.39 11.50
C GLN A 304 -43.44 4.51 10.02
N LEU A 305 -42.72 3.82 9.15
CA LEU A 305 -43.02 3.78 7.72
C LEU A 305 -44.41 3.20 7.44
N HIS A 306 -44.78 2.13 8.14
CA HIS A 306 -46.10 1.52 7.99
C HIS A 306 -47.24 2.49 8.40
N THR A 307 -47.05 3.20 9.52
CA THR A 307 -48.00 4.20 9.98
C THR A 307 -48.17 5.34 8.98
N LEU A 308 -47.04 5.90 8.50
CA LEU A 308 -47.03 6.95 7.46
C LEU A 308 -47.68 6.48 6.15
N GLN A 309 -47.45 5.24 5.75
CA GLN A 309 -48.12 4.65 4.59
C GLN A 309 -49.62 4.54 4.74
N GLN A 310 -50.12 4.20 5.96
CA GLN A 310 -51.55 4.19 6.23
C GLN A 310 -52.16 5.59 6.16
N GLU A 311 -51.49 6.60 6.72
CA GLU A 311 -51.91 8.00 6.63
C GLU A 311 -51.97 8.48 5.18
N ILE A 312 -50.95 8.18 4.39
CA ILE A 312 -50.96 8.53 2.96
C ILE A 312 -52.12 7.90 2.22
N ARG A 313 -52.44 6.62 2.49
CA ARG A 313 -53.59 5.96 1.87
C ARG A 313 -54.89 6.60 2.27
N SER A 314 -55.07 7.02 3.55
CA SER A 314 -56.28 7.71 4.01
C SER A 314 -56.43 9.06 3.32
N PHE A 315 -55.34 9.84 3.20
CA PHE A 315 -55.40 11.12 2.47
C PHE A 315 -55.66 10.95 0.97
N GLN A 316 -55.11 9.92 0.34
CA GLN A 316 -55.41 9.59 -1.06
C GLN A 316 -56.87 9.22 -1.27
N ALA A 317 -57.46 8.44 -0.37
CA ALA A 317 -58.87 8.11 -0.43
C ALA A 317 -59.76 9.35 -0.26
N LEU A 318 -59.42 10.23 0.70
CA LEU A 318 -60.16 11.51 0.89
C LEU A 318 -60.01 12.39 -0.35
N GLN A 319 -58.84 12.50 -0.94
CA GLN A 319 -58.65 13.26 -2.17
C GLN A 319 -59.47 12.73 -3.35
N GLN A 320 -59.57 11.40 -3.50
CA GLN A 320 -60.42 10.78 -4.50
C GLN A 320 -61.88 11.10 -4.27
N GLN A 321 -62.34 11.04 -3.02
CA GLN A 321 -63.72 11.40 -2.67
C GLN A 321 -64.05 12.84 -3.00
N ILE A 322 -63.20 13.79 -2.57
CA ILE A 322 -63.34 15.22 -2.90
C ILE A 322 -63.35 15.46 -4.39
N THR A 323 -62.48 14.76 -5.15
CA THR A 323 -62.42 14.89 -6.61
C THR A 323 -63.72 14.40 -7.26
N GLU A 324 -64.28 13.29 -6.79
CA GLU A 324 -65.54 12.76 -7.32
C GLU A 324 -66.74 13.64 -6.94
N GLU A 325 -66.81 14.13 -5.70
CA GLU A 325 -67.83 15.10 -5.28
C GLU A 325 -67.74 16.37 -6.12
N SER A 326 -66.53 16.90 -6.38
CA SER A 326 -66.34 18.07 -7.25
C SER A 326 -66.75 17.81 -8.70
N ARG A 327 -66.54 16.60 -9.22
CA ARG A 327 -66.98 16.19 -10.55
C ARG A 327 -68.51 16.17 -10.62
N ILE A 328 -69.19 15.56 -9.67
CA ILE A 328 -70.66 15.49 -9.58
C ILE A 328 -71.27 16.88 -9.49
N LEU A 329 -70.69 17.75 -8.62
CA LEU A 329 -71.15 19.15 -8.52
C LEU A 329 -70.95 19.92 -9.85
N TYR A 330 -69.88 19.70 -10.57
CA TYR A 330 -69.64 20.34 -11.85
C TYR A 330 -70.61 19.83 -12.96
N GLU A 331 -70.85 18.52 -12.98
CA GLU A 331 -71.81 17.91 -13.92
C GLU A 331 -73.24 18.45 -13.69
N ALA A 332 -73.70 18.54 -12.42
CA ALA A 332 -75.00 19.12 -12.05
C ALA A 332 -75.13 20.58 -12.44
N TYR A 333 -74.07 21.37 -12.36
CA TYR A 333 -74.03 22.77 -12.77
C TYR A 333 -73.94 22.94 -14.28
N ALA A 334 -72.98 22.25 -14.97
CA ALA A 334 -72.61 22.57 -16.34
C ALA A 334 -73.34 21.73 -17.39
N MET A 335 -73.78 20.50 -17.07
CA MET A 335 -74.40 19.56 -18.01
C MET A 335 -75.91 19.42 -17.77
N ASP A 336 -76.30 19.19 -16.55
CA ASP A 336 -77.72 18.91 -16.22
C ASP A 336 -78.55 20.17 -15.95
N GLY A 337 -77.88 21.33 -15.74
CA GLY A 337 -78.58 22.60 -15.44
C GLY A 337 -79.44 22.55 -14.17
N SER A 338 -79.28 21.53 -13.34
CA SER A 338 -80.09 21.30 -12.12
C SER A 338 -79.64 22.17 -10.95
N MET A 339 -78.48 22.86 -11.07
CA MET A 339 -77.89 23.70 -10.01
C MET A 339 -77.60 25.11 -10.54
N SER A 340 -77.98 26.13 -9.75
CA SER A 340 -77.69 27.53 -10.11
C SER A 340 -76.20 27.88 -9.86
N ARG A 341 -75.71 28.96 -10.49
CA ARG A 341 -74.33 29.45 -10.32
C ARG A 341 -74.01 29.84 -8.88
N THR A 342 -74.97 30.35 -8.15
CA THR A 342 -74.86 30.76 -6.74
C THR A 342 -74.69 29.52 -5.85
N GLU A 343 -75.54 28.51 -6.05
CA GLU A 343 -75.44 27.23 -5.27
C GLU A 343 -74.16 26.45 -5.57
N TYR A 344 -73.66 26.49 -6.81
CA TYR A 344 -72.37 25.88 -7.14
C TYR A 344 -71.22 26.56 -6.41
N ALA A 345 -71.27 27.94 -6.38
CA ALA A 345 -70.19 28.70 -5.71
C ALA A 345 -70.18 28.50 -4.16
N GLU A 346 -71.33 28.25 -3.53
CA GLU A 346 -71.40 27.96 -2.09
C GLU A 346 -70.97 26.54 -1.72
N LYS A 347 -71.13 25.58 -2.63
CA LYS A 347 -70.75 24.17 -2.40
C LYS A 347 -69.36 23.81 -2.86
N LYS A 348 -68.69 24.66 -3.63
CA LYS A 348 -67.33 24.50 -4.07
C LYS A 348 -66.34 24.89 -2.98
#